data_9bfa7686ea611de59ae7dd6a7fc051ac
#
_entry.id   9bfa7686ea611de59ae7dd6a7fc051ac
#
_cell.length_a   1.000
_cell.length_b   1.000
_cell.length_c   1.000
_cell.angle_alpha   90.00
_cell.angle_beta   90.00
_cell.angle_gamma   90.00
#
_symmetry.space_group_name_H-M   'P 1'
#
loop_
_entity.id
_entity.type
_entity.pdbx_description
1 polymer ?
#
loop_
_entity_poly.entity_id
_entity_poly.type
_entity_poly.pdbx_seq_one_letter_code
_entity_poly.pdbx_strand_id
1 'polypeptide(L)'
;MSSLSVHRAAQEGQTGLVKSLLSQDPKLANSKDADGRTPLHWAAMTDNLAVLQNILACHPEIDAKDDSGWTPLMIAVSAGQVHAAHELVDAGADVNATNSKGQTPLFYAASKNHLAIGRYLIEKGADINAKDRASQTPLHRAATTGSVSLLQLLLNPPEGRPRTRLNTADRAGMTPLHLAMESGHGEAAVVLIEAGADRERQNSENQVPEEIDGVGGNEQKKVRQYVVSRVGPREG
;
A
#
# COMPACT_ATOMS: atom_id res chain seq x y z
N MET A 1 38.25 3.74 -10.37
CA MET A 1 37.67 4.22 -9.07
C MET A 1 36.21 4.47 -9.34
N SER A 2 35.32 3.65 -8.74
CA SER A 2 33.88 3.84 -8.90
C SER A 2 33.56 5.18 -8.25
N SER A 3 33.11 6.17 -9.03
CA SER A 3 32.69 7.46 -8.51
C SER A 3 31.57 7.18 -7.50
N LEU A 4 31.78 7.54 -6.24
CA LEU A 4 30.79 7.43 -5.19
C LEU A 4 29.60 8.32 -5.58
N SER A 5 28.56 7.71 -6.16
CA SER A 5 27.38 8.46 -6.55
C SER A 5 26.55 8.82 -5.31
N VAL A 6 25.87 9.94 -5.33
CA VAL A 6 24.97 10.37 -4.26
C VAL A 6 23.87 9.34 -4.01
N HIS A 7 23.43 8.61 -5.03
CA HIS A 7 22.45 7.52 -4.94
C HIS A 7 22.96 6.38 -4.06
N ARG A 8 24.19 5.92 -4.33
CA ARG A 8 24.81 4.86 -3.53
C ARG A 8 25.06 5.30 -2.10
N ALA A 9 25.57 6.53 -1.92
CA ALA A 9 25.77 7.10 -0.60
C ALA A 9 24.45 7.18 0.20
N ALA A 10 23.33 7.55 -0.46
CA ALA A 10 22.00 7.56 0.14
C ALA A 10 21.53 6.15 0.49
N GLN A 11 21.70 5.18 -0.40
CA GLN A 11 21.35 3.77 -0.19
C GLN A 11 22.13 3.15 0.98
N GLU A 12 23.41 3.44 1.08
CA GLU A 12 24.29 2.91 2.12
C GLU A 12 24.21 3.70 3.45
N GLY A 13 23.36 4.75 3.51
CA GLY A 13 23.18 5.56 4.72
C GLY A 13 24.40 6.41 5.09
N GLN A 14 25.27 6.74 4.14
CA GLN A 14 26.49 7.49 4.33
C GLN A 14 26.23 8.99 4.49
N THR A 15 25.65 9.40 5.62
CA THR A 15 25.18 10.76 5.89
C THR A 15 26.21 11.84 5.61
N GLY A 16 27.47 11.64 6.05
CA GLY A 16 28.56 12.61 5.85
C GLY A 16 28.90 12.79 4.37
N LEU A 17 28.92 11.70 3.60
CA LEU A 17 29.19 11.75 2.15
C LEU A 17 28.04 12.40 1.38
N VAL A 18 26.78 12.05 1.70
CA VAL A 18 25.60 12.69 1.10
C VAL A 18 25.63 14.19 1.34
N LYS A 19 25.88 14.62 2.59
CA LYS A 19 25.98 16.04 2.96
C LYS A 19 27.11 16.73 2.18
N SER A 20 28.28 16.11 2.05
CA SER A 20 29.42 16.68 1.32
C SER A 20 29.11 16.85 -0.16
N LEU A 21 28.54 15.82 -0.82
CA LEU A 21 28.19 15.85 -2.23
C LEU A 21 27.14 16.92 -2.53
N LEU A 22 26.07 16.99 -1.72
CA LEU A 22 25.02 17.97 -1.89
C LEU A 22 25.44 19.41 -1.56
N SER A 23 26.43 19.60 -0.69
CA SER A 23 27.00 20.93 -0.41
C SER A 23 27.85 21.44 -1.60
N GLN A 24 28.46 20.54 -2.36
CA GLN A 24 29.23 20.88 -3.56
C GLN A 24 28.33 21.14 -4.77
N ASP A 25 27.30 20.31 -4.95
CA ASP A 25 26.31 20.45 -6.00
C ASP A 25 24.92 20.04 -5.52
N PRO A 26 24.07 21.01 -5.10
CA PRO A 26 22.69 20.72 -4.66
C PRO A 26 21.81 20.09 -5.74
N LYS A 27 22.13 20.25 -7.04
CA LYS A 27 21.35 19.67 -8.13
C LYS A 27 21.41 18.14 -8.13
N LEU A 28 22.43 17.55 -7.50
CA LEU A 28 22.53 16.10 -7.34
C LEU A 28 21.32 15.50 -6.58
N ALA A 29 20.60 16.28 -5.78
CA ALA A 29 19.38 15.84 -5.10
C ALA A 29 18.29 15.36 -6.08
N ASN A 30 18.28 15.89 -7.31
CA ASN A 30 17.33 15.53 -8.38
C ASN A 30 17.96 14.69 -9.49
N SER A 31 19.23 14.28 -9.35
CA SER A 31 19.86 13.41 -10.34
C SER A 31 19.17 12.04 -10.36
N LYS A 32 19.03 11.46 -11.55
CA LYS A 32 18.42 10.14 -11.73
C LYS A 32 19.49 9.10 -12.06
N ASP A 33 19.35 7.92 -11.48
CA ASP A 33 20.14 6.75 -11.83
C ASP A 33 19.58 6.00 -13.04
N ALA A 34 20.09 4.80 -13.32
CA ALA A 34 19.69 3.98 -14.45
C ALA A 34 18.23 3.50 -14.41
N ASP A 35 17.61 3.47 -13.22
CA ASP A 35 16.22 3.07 -12.98
C ASP A 35 15.28 4.29 -12.85
N GLY A 36 15.79 5.49 -13.17
CA GLY A 36 15.05 6.74 -13.00
C GLY A 36 14.88 7.21 -11.55
N ARG A 37 15.57 6.58 -10.58
CA ARG A 37 15.49 6.89 -9.17
C ARG A 37 16.37 8.04 -8.78
N THR A 38 15.85 8.92 -7.93
CA THR A 38 16.62 9.99 -7.28
C THR A 38 17.24 9.50 -5.97
N PRO A 39 18.22 10.24 -5.39
CA PRO A 39 18.75 9.94 -4.06
C PRO A 39 17.68 9.81 -2.99
N LEU A 40 16.55 10.56 -3.12
CA LEU A 40 15.44 10.52 -2.19
C LEU A 40 14.71 9.14 -2.20
N HIS A 41 14.60 8.49 -3.36
CA HIS A 41 14.07 7.11 -3.47
C HIS A 41 14.92 6.12 -2.64
N TRP A 42 16.24 6.24 -2.72
CA TRP A 42 17.16 5.37 -2.00
C TRP A 42 17.16 5.64 -0.50
N ALA A 43 17.13 6.92 -0.09
CA ALA A 43 17.02 7.31 1.32
C ALA A 43 15.71 6.81 1.95
N ALA A 44 14.62 6.85 1.18
CA ALA A 44 13.29 6.38 1.63
C ALA A 44 13.23 4.88 1.95
N MET A 45 14.17 4.06 1.41
CA MET A 45 14.24 2.62 1.70
C MET A 45 14.84 2.28 3.06
N THR A 46 15.63 3.18 3.65
CA THR A 46 16.54 2.84 4.76
C THR A 46 16.12 3.39 6.12
N ASP A 47 15.07 4.20 6.19
CA ASP A 47 14.64 4.93 7.41
C ASP A 47 15.78 5.75 8.07
N ASN A 48 16.86 6.06 7.32
CA ASN A 48 17.93 6.91 7.80
C ASN A 48 17.52 8.38 7.67
N LEU A 49 16.90 8.90 8.73
CA LEU A 49 16.37 10.26 8.76
C LEU A 49 17.41 11.32 8.47
N ALA A 50 18.66 11.13 8.93
CA ALA A 50 19.71 12.12 8.71
C ALA A 50 20.08 12.25 7.22
N VAL A 51 20.09 11.14 6.46
CA VAL A 51 20.27 11.16 5.01
C VAL A 51 19.07 11.82 4.34
N LEU A 52 17.85 11.39 4.72
CA LEU A 52 16.61 11.91 4.17
C LEU A 52 16.53 13.44 4.32
N GLN A 53 16.77 13.95 5.54
CA GLN A 53 16.73 15.38 5.86
C GLN A 53 17.81 16.19 5.11
N ASN A 54 19.03 15.66 4.95
CA ASN A 54 20.06 16.32 4.15
C ASN A 54 19.64 16.46 2.67
N ILE A 55 18.92 15.48 2.13
CA ILE A 55 18.41 15.55 0.75
C ILE A 55 17.24 16.52 0.68
N LEU A 56 16.28 16.44 1.60
CA LEU A 56 15.12 17.35 1.67
C LEU A 56 15.52 18.83 1.83
N ALA A 57 16.61 19.11 2.54
CA ALA A 57 17.14 20.47 2.68
C ALA A 57 17.59 21.11 1.34
N CYS A 58 17.82 20.30 0.31
CA CYS A 58 18.10 20.79 -1.05
C CYS A 58 16.85 21.04 -1.89
N HIS A 59 15.64 20.97 -1.30
CA HIS A 59 14.35 21.15 -1.99
C HIS A 59 14.21 20.28 -3.26
N PRO A 60 14.34 18.93 -3.15
CA PRO A 60 14.21 18.04 -4.28
C PRO A 60 12.78 17.99 -4.81
N GLU A 61 12.61 17.45 -6.02
CA GLU A 61 11.31 17.03 -6.53
C GLU A 61 10.80 15.85 -5.67
N ILE A 62 9.95 16.15 -4.68
CA ILE A 62 9.55 15.21 -3.63
C ILE A 62 8.76 14.03 -4.18
N ASP A 63 7.95 14.25 -5.22
CA ASP A 63 7.15 13.24 -5.91
C ASP A 63 7.77 12.79 -7.24
N ALA A 64 9.11 12.93 -7.36
CA ALA A 64 9.83 12.38 -8.50
C ALA A 64 9.44 10.92 -8.72
N LYS A 65 9.21 10.53 -9.98
CA LYS A 65 8.85 9.16 -10.34
C LYS A 65 10.03 8.42 -10.94
N ASP A 66 10.25 7.18 -10.49
CA ASP A 66 11.14 6.24 -11.15
C ASP A 66 10.50 5.69 -12.44
N ASP A 67 11.18 4.82 -13.18
CA ASP A 67 10.71 4.25 -14.45
C ASP A 67 9.44 3.40 -14.31
N SER A 68 9.13 2.92 -13.11
CA SER A 68 7.88 2.22 -12.78
C SER A 68 6.79 3.17 -12.26
N GLY A 69 7.08 4.47 -12.19
CA GLY A 69 6.18 5.49 -11.66
C GLY A 69 6.11 5.53 -10.14
N TRP A 70 7.05 4.88 -9.42
CA TRP A 70 7.09 4.93 -7.97
C TRP A 70 7.65 6.25 -7.48
N THR A 71 7.06 6.80 -6.42
CA THR A 71 7.59 7.94 -5.69
C THR A 71 8.41 7.50 -4.47
N PRO A 72 9.26 8.37 -3.90
CA PRO A 72 9.95 8.08 -2.65
C PRO A 72 8.99 7.65 -1.52
N LEU A 73 7.82 8.28 -1.42
CA LEU A 73 6.80 7.90 -0.42
C LEU A 73 6.30 6.47 -0.63
N MET A 74 6.04 6.04 -1.88
CA MET A 74 5.63 4.66 -2.15
C MET A 74 6.70 3.65 -1.72
N ILE A 75 7.97 3.99 -1.92
CA ILE A 75 9.10 3.15 -1.49
C ILE A 75 9.14 3.06 0.03
N ALA A 76 9.09 4.19 0.75
CA ALA A 76 9.07 4.21 2.21
C ALA A 76 7.92 3.36 2.77
N VAL A 77 6.72 3.53 2.22
CA VAL A 77 5.52 2.78 2.63
C VAL A 77 5.67 1.30 2.36
N SER A 78 6.13 0.91 1.16
CA SER A 78 6.32 -0.50 0.79
C SER A 78 7.40 -1.19 1.62
N ALA A 79 8.43 -0.45 2.02
CA ALA A 79 9.51 -0.93 2.89
C ALA A 79 9.14 -0.91 4.39
N GLY A 80 8.00 -0.32 4.77
CA GLY A 80 7.56 -0.21 6.15
C GLY A 80 8.31 0.84 6.97
N GLN A 81 8.96 1.80 6.32
CA GLN A 81 9.78 2.83 6.95
C GLN A 81 8.89 3.96 7.49
N VAL A 82 8.48 3.82 8.75
CA VAL A 82 7.48 4.71 9.36
C VAL A 82 7.96 6.15 9.42
N HIS A 83 9.18 6.38 9.90
CA HIS A 83 9.70 7.73 10.06
C HIS A 83 9.97 8.40 8.72
N ALA A 84 10.51 7.66 7.73
CA ALA A 84 10.73 8.18 6.39
C ALA A 84 9.40 8.54 5.71
N ALA A 85 8.34 7.72 5.88
CA ALA A 85 7.03 8.04 5.36
C ALA A 85 6.44 9.32 5.99
N HIS A 86 6.61 9.52 7.30
CA HIS A 86 6.17 10.74 7.99
C HIS A 86 6.93 11.97 7.48
N GLU A 87 8.25 11.93 7.44
CA GLU A 87 9.09 13.04 6.96
C GLU A 87 8.74 13.45 5.52
N LEU A 88 8.53 12.46 4.63
CA LEU A 88 8.15 12.72 3.24
C LEU A 88 6.78 13.40 3.14
N VAL A 89 5.79 12.92 3.88
CA VAL A 89 4.44 13.51 3.86
C VAL A 89 4.45 14.90 4.49
N ASP A 90 5.18 15.11 5.60
CA ASP A 90 5.31 16.42 6.25
C ASP A 90 6.11 17.41 5.38
N ALA A 91 7.00 16.91 4.51
CA ALA A 91 7.68 17.71 3.49
C ALA A 91 6.82 17.97 2.23
N GLY A 92 5.58 17.49 2.18
CA GLY A 92 4.60 17.79 1.12
C GLY A 92 4.45 16.71 0.05
N ALA A 93 4.91 15.47 0.28
CA ALA A 93 4.67 14.37 -0.66
C ALA A 93 3.16 14.10 -0.84
N ASP A 94 2.73 13.86 -2.07
CA ASP A 94 1.33 13.55 -2.39
C ASP A 94 0.99 12.12 -1.92
N VAL A 95 0.16 12.03 -0.88
CA VAL A 95 -0.34 10.76 -0.32
C VAL A 95 -1.22 9.97 -1.30
N ASN A 96 -1.68 10.61 -2.39
CA ASN A 96 -2.51 10.02 -3.43
C ASN A 96 -1.78 9.86 -4.77
N ALA A 97 -0.47 10.13 -4.82
CA ALA A 97 0.33 9.85 -6.02
C ALA A 97 0.13 8.42 -6.50
N THR A 98 0.15 8.20 -7.81
CA THR A 98 -0.04 6.86 -8.39
C THR A 98 1.14 6.44 -9.23
N ASN A 99 1.50 5.15 -9.15
CA ASN A 99 2.49 4.57 -10.04
C ASN A 99 1.91 4.19 -11.42
N SER A 100 2.72 3.53 -12.26
CA SER A 100 2.31 3.07 -13.59
C SER A 100 1.14 2.08 -13.59
N LYS A 101 0.83 1.43 -12.44
CA LYS A 101 -0.32 0.53 -12.27
C LYS A 101 -1.54 1.23 -11.66
N GLY A 102 -1.46 2.54 -11.38
CA GLY A 102 -2.52 3.30 -10.70
C GLY A 102 -2.60 3.05 -9.19
N GLN A 103 -1.58 2.46 -8.58
CA GLN A 103 -1.55 2.12 -7.16
C GLN A 103 -1.03 3.30 -6.34
N THR A 104 -1.69 3.60 -5.23
CA THR A 104 -1.32 4.65 -4.28
C THR A 104 -0.44 4.13 -3.14
N PRO A 105 0.19 4.99 -2.32
CA PRO A 105 0.89 4.56 -1.11
C PRO A 105 0.02 3.69 -0.18
N LEU A 106 -1.27 4.04 0.00
CA LEU A 106 -2.19 3.28 0.85
C LEU A 106 -2.42 1.84 0.35
N PHE A 107 -2.34 1.61 -0.96
CA PHE A 107 -2.35 0.28 -1.57
C PHE A 107 -1.22 -0.60 -1.02
N TYR A 108 -0.02 -0.04 -0.91
CA TYR A 108 1.15 -0.76 -0.40
C TYR A 108 1.08 -0.96 1.10
N ALA A 109 0.62 0.03 1.85
CA ALA A 109 0.35 -0.13 3.28
C ALA A 109 -0.63 -1.29 3.53
N ALA A 110 -1.70 -1.40 2.72
CA ALA A 110 -2.67 -2.50 2.79
C ALA A 110 -2.06 -3.85 2.39
N SER A 111 -1.30 -3.90 1.30
CA SER A 111 -0.67 -5.12 0.79
C SER A 111 0.42 -5.69 1.72
N LYS A 112 1.06 -4.84 2.51
CA LYS A 112 2.17 -5.22 3.42
C LYS A 112 1.77 -5.21 4.89
N ASN A 113 0.50 -4.93 5.19
CA ASN A 113 -0.04 -4.83 6.56
C ASN A 113 0.68 -3.80 7.45
N HIS A 114 1.08 -2.66 6.87
CA HIS A 114 1.72 -1.58 7.61
C HIS A 114 0.67 -0.67 8.27
N LEU A 115 0.10 -1.13 9.38
CA LEU A 115 -1.04 -0.48 10.05
C LEU A 115 -0.75 0.97 10.46
N ALA A 116 0.41 1.23 11.07
CA ALA A 116 0.78 2.58 11.54
C ALA A 116 0.87 3.57 10.36
N ILE A 117 1.53 3.15 9.28
CA ILE A 117 1.66 3.97 8.06
C ILE A 117 0.29 4.16 7.40
N GLY A 118 -0.53 3.09 7.30
CA GLY A 118 -1.87 3.17 6.72
C GLY A 118 -2.76 4.16 7.47
N ARG A 119 -2.73 4.15 8.81
CA ARG A 119 -3.45 5.11 9.65
C ARG A 119 -3.01 6.54 9.37
N TYR A 120 -1.71 6.78 9.38
CA TYR A 120 -1.15 8.10 9.13
C TYR A 120 -1.51 8.63 7.74
N LEU A 121 -1.40 7.81 6.69
CA LEU A 121 -1.79 8.19 5.34
C LEU A 121 -3.27 8.59 5.26
N ILE A 122 -4.16 7.82 5.92
CA ILE A 122 -5.60 8.14 5.96
C ILE A 122 -5.82 9.47 6.70
N GLU A 123 -5.16 9.69 7.83
CA GLU A 123 -5.22 10.97 8.57
C GLU A 123 -4.74 12.15 7.71
N LYS A 124 -3.77 11.93 6.83
CA LYS A 124 -3.24 12.95 5.91
C LYS A 124 -4.04 13.07 4.59
N GLY A 125 -5.13 12.35 4.42
CA GLY A 125 -6.04 12.51 3.28
C GLY A 125 -5.87 11.51 2.16
N ALA A 126 -5.28 10.34 2.42
CA ALA A 126 -5.25 9.26 1.44
C ALA A 126 -6.69 8.81 1.10
N ASP A 127 -6.96 8.64 -0.19
CA ASP A 127 -8.24 8.13 -0.67
C ASP A 127 -8.35 6.63 -0.42
N ILE A 128 -9.18 6.26 0.57
CA ILE A 128 -9.44 4.86 0.94
C ILE A 128 -10.15 4.06 -0.15
N ASN A 129 -10.77 4.73 -1.12
CA ASN A 129 -11.50 4.13 -2.23
C ASN A 129 -10.76 4.25 -3.58
N ALA A 130 -9.51 4.72 -3.56
CA ALA A 130 -8.70 4.81 -4.78
C ALA A 130 -8.65 3.46 -5.51
N LYS A 131 -8.80 3.51 -6.85
CA LYS A 131 -8.79 2.30 -7.70
C LYS A 131 -7.51 2.26 -8.53
N ASP A 132 -6.87 1.10 -8.55
CA ASP A 132 -5.80 0.82 -9.49
C ASP A 132 -6.34 0.52 -10.90
N ARG A 133 -5.43 0.22 -11.85
CA ARG A 133 -5.83 -0.13 -13.23
C ARG A 133 -6.62 -1.44 -13.34
N ALA A 134 -6.57 -2.32 -12.33
CA ALA A 134 -7.42 -3.50 -12.25
C ALA A 134 -8.78 -3.21 -11.58
N SER A 135 -9.07 -1.95 -11.23
CA SER A 135 -10.22 -1.51 -10.43
C SER A 135 -10.20 -2.02 -8.99
N GLN A 136 -9.06 -2.51 -8.50
CA GLN A 136 -8.88 -2.91 -7.11
C GLN A 136 -8.67 -1.69 -6.21
N THR A 137 -9.16 -1.77 -4.98
CA THR A 137 -8.99 -0.76 -3.94
C THR A 137 -8.02 -1.25 -2.85
N PRO A 138 -7.55 -0.39 -1.93
CA PRO A 138 -6.79 -0.84 -0.75
C PRO A 138 -7.49 -1.95 0.03
N LEU A 139 -8.85 -1.94 0.10
CA LEU A 139 -9.63 -2.98 0.77
C LEU A 139 -9.48 -4.35 0.08
N HIS A 140 -9.45 -4.40 -1.25
CA HIS A 140 -9.16 -5.63 -2.01
C HIS A 140 -7.79 -6.20 -1.62
N ARG A 141 -6.77 -5.33 -1.54
CA ARG A 141 -5.41 -5.76 -1.19
C ARG A 141 -5.31 -6.28 0.23
N ALA A 142 -5.93 -5.59 1.19
CA ALA A 142 -5.99 -6.05 2.58
C ALA A 142 -6.72 -7.40 2.71
N ALA A 143 -7.77 -7.61 1.93
CA ALA A 143 -8.52 -8.87 1.87
C ALA A 143 -7.68 -10.02 1.28
N THR A 144 -7.00 -9.79 0.14
CA THR A 144 -6.11 -10.77 -0.51
C THR A 144 -4.95 -11.20 0.38
N THR A 145 -4.45 -10.31 1.24
CA THR A 145 -3.30 -10.60 2.12
C THR A 145 -3.70 -10.99 3.53
N GLY A 146 -5.02 -11.06 3.83
CA GLY A 146 -5.52 -11.38 5.16
C GLY A 146 -5.15 -10.35 6.24
N SER A 147 -4.90 -9.11 5.85
CA SER A 147 -4.45 -8.04 6.74
C SER A 147 -5.60 -7.50 7.60
N VAL A 148 -6.04 -8.27 8.60
CA VAL A 148 -7.23 -7.99 9.43
C VAL A 148 -7.19 -6.60 10.06
N SER A 149 -6.04 -6.19 10.62
CA SER A 149 -5.91 -4.87 11.25
C SER A 149 -6.10 -3.73 10.25
N LEU A 150 -5.59 -3.88 9.02
CA LEU A 150 -5.82 -2.90 7.94
C LEU A 150 -7.27 -2.95 7.45
N LEU A 151 -7.89 -4.13 7.34
CA LEU A 151 -9.32 -4.23 7.02
C LEU A 151 -10.16 -3.44 8.03
N GLN A 152 -9.94 -3.64 9.33
CA GLN A 152 -10.64 -2.93 10.38
C GLN A 152 -10.43 -1.41 10.31
N LEU A 153 -9.19 -0.97 10.04
CA LEU A 153 -8.88 0.45 9.87
C LEU A 153 -9.62 1.05 8.66
N LEU A 154 -9.60 0.35 7.52
CA LEU A 154 -10.26 0.80 6.29
C LEU A 154 -11.78 0.82 6.44
N LEU A 155 -12.36 -0.18 7.11
CA LEU A 155 -13.80 -0.27 7.35
C LEU A 155 -14.30 0.78 8.35
N ASN A 156 -13.45 1.17 9.30
CA ASN A 156 -13.75 2.16 10.34
C ASN A 156 -12.76 3.33 10.24
N PRO A 157 -12.80 4.12 9.16
CA PRO A 157 -11.89 5.24 8.99
C PRO A 157 -12.13 6.30 10.08
N PRO A 158 -11.11 7.12 10.41
CA PRO A 158 -11.27 8.23 11.34
C PRO A 158 -12.44 9.16 10.97
N GLU A 159 -13.01 9.83 11.97
CA GLU A 159 -14.13 10.77 11.77
C GLU A 159 -13.79 11.83 10.72
N GLY A 160 -14.77 12.19 9.89
CA GLY A 160 -14.60 13.14 8.79
C GLY A 160 -14.00 12.56 7.52
N ARG A 161 -13.64 11.28 7.49
CA ARG A 161 -13.16 10.62 6.27
C ARG A 161 -14.31 9.91 5.51
N PRO A 162 -14.21 9.77 4.17
CA PRO A 162 -15.19 9.02 3.39
C PRO A 162 -15.35 7.59 3.89
N ARG A 163 -16.57 7.06 3.83
CA ARG A 163 -16.80 5.64 4.13
C ARG A 163 -16.23 4.74 3.04
N THR A 164 -15.72 3.59 3.44
CA THR A 164 -15.22 2.57 2.51
C THR A 164 -16.36 1.97 1.70
N ARG A 165 -16.12 1.83 0.40
CA ARG A 165 -17.05 1.17 -0.54
C ARG A 165 -16.83 -0.34 -0.48
N LEU A 166 -17.48 -0.97 0.48
CA LEU A 166 -17.27 -2.37 0.88
C LEU A 166 -17.45 -3.38 -0.26
N ASN A 167 -18.46 -3.19 -1.10
CA ASN A 167 -18.85 -4.14 -2.16
C ASN A 167 -18.35 -3.69 -3.55
N THR A 168 -17.31 -2.88 -3.64
CA THR A 168 -16.70 -2.56 -4.93
C THR A 168 -16.19 -3.82 -5.59
N ALA A 169 -16.48 -3.99 -6.88
CA ALA A 169 -15.92 -5.08 -7.68
C ALA A 169 -14.73 -4.59 -8.51
N ASP A 170 -13.74 -5.45 -8.69
CA ASP A 170 -12.64 -5.26 -9.63
C ASP A 170 -13.06 -5.62 -11.06
N ARG A 171 -12.13 -5.65 -12.04
CA ARG A 171 -12.43 -5.97 -13.43
C ARG A 171 -12.93 -7.38 -13.66
N ALA A 172 -12.63 -8.32 -12.77
CA ALA A 172 -13.11 -9.70 -12.79
C ALA A 172 -14.44 -9.88 -12.02
N GLY A 173 -15.04 -8.78 -11.55
CA GLY A 173 -16.23 -8.84 -10.70
C GLY A 173 -15.94 -9.25 -9.26
N MET A 174 -14.67 -9.44 -8.90
CA MET A 174 -14.25 -9.86 -7.55
C MET A 174 -14.43 -8.72 -6.58
N THR A 175 -15.16 -8.95 -5.48
CA THR A 175 -15.21 -8.03 -4.34
C THR A 175 -14.10 -8.37 -3.34
N PRO A 176 -13.81 -7.51 -2.34
CA PRO A 176 -12.89 -7.87 -1.27
C PRO A 176 -13.22 -9.19 -0.58
N LEU A 177 -14.52 -9.52 -0.41
CA LEU A 177 -14.95 -10.79 0.17
C LEU A 177 -14.59 -11.99 -0.73
N HIS A 178 -14.76 -11.89 -2.04
CA HIS A 178 -14.30 -12.92 -2.99
C HIS A 178 -12.81 -13.18 -2.82
N LEU A 179 -11.98 -12.11 -2.79
CA LEU A 179 -10.52 -12.24 -2.68
C LEU A 179 -10.08 -12.81 -1.34
N ALA A 180 -10.77 -12.47 -0.23
CA ALA A 180 -10.49 -13.08 1.08
C ALA A 180 -10.76 -14.59 1.06
N MET A 181 -11.90 -15.01 0.47
CA MET A 181 -12.27 -16.41 0.33
C MET A 181 -11.31 -17.16 -0.61
N GLU A 182 -11.02 -16.59 -1.79
CA GLU A 182 -10.07 -17.15 -2.76
C GLU A 182 -8.69 -17.38 -2.18
N SER A 183 -8.18 -16.42 -1.39
CA SER A 183 -6.86 -16.47 -0.76
C SER A 183 -6.82 -17.31 0.53
N GLY A 184 -7.95 -17.86 0.97
CA GLY A 184 -8.00 -18.69 2.17
C GLY A 184 -8.00 -17.92 3.49
N HIS A 185 -8.27 -16.62 3.48
CA HIS A 185 -8.23 -15.75 4.65
C HIS A 185 -9.60 -15.66 5.36
N GLY A 186 -9.99 -16.74 6.06
CA GLY A 186 -11.29 -16.85 6.72
C GLY A 186 -11.57 -15.74 7.73
N GLU A 187 -10.59 -15.31 8.53
CA GLU A 187 -10.76 -14.21 9.48
C GLU A 187 -11.06 -12.87 8.77
N ALA A 188 -10.35 -12.60 7.68
CA ALA A 188 -10.62 -11.43 6.85
C ALA A 188 -12.02 -11.48 6.24
N ALA A 189 -12.47 -12.66 5.79
CA ALA A 189 -13.82 -12.86 5.28
C ALA A 189 -14.89 -12.60 6.35
N VAL A 190 -14.69 -13.10 7.57
CA VAL A 190 -15.58 -12.84 8.72
C VAL A 190 -15.70 -11.35 8.99
N VAL A 191 -14.58 -10.64 9.09
CA VAL A 191 -14.57 -9.18 9.32
C VAL A 191 -15.33 -8.43 8.23
N LEU A 192 -15.17 -8.83 6.97
CA LEU A 192 -15.90 -8.22 5.85
C LEU A 192 -17.40 -8.49 5.93
N ILE A 193 -17.82 -9.73 6.27
CA ILE A 193 -19.23 -10.12 6.42
C ILE A 193 -19.87 -9.36 7.58
N GLU A 194 -19.21 -9.29 8.74
CA GLU A 194 -19.69 -8.53 9.89
C GLU A 194 -19.84 -7.03 9.61
N ALA A 195 -19.03 -6.51 8.69
CA ALA A 195 -19.15 -5.14 8.18
C ALA A 195 -20.26 -4.95 7.14
N GLY A 196 -20.97 -6.00 6.73
CA GLY A 196 -22.08 -5.97 5.78
C GLY A 196 -21.66 -6.24 4.33
N ALA A 197 -20.58 -7.00 4.10
CA ALA A 197 -20.24 -7.43 2.75
C ALA A 197 -21.33 -8.33 2.15
N ASP A 198 -21.65 -8.06 0.89
CA ASP A 198 -22.65 -8.79 0.13
C ASP A 198 -22.13 -10.19 -0.21
N ARG A 199 -22.74 -11.21 0.43
CA ARG A 199 -22.40 -12.63 0.27
C ARG A 199 -22.99 -13.25 -0.99
N GLU A 200 -24.02 -12.60 -1.57
CA GLU A 200 -24.72 -13.07 -2.77
C GLU A 200 -24.19 -12.46 -4.07
N ARG A 201 -23.26 -11.52 -3.95
CA ARG A 201 -22.69 -10.87 -5.12
C ARG A 201 -21.92 -11.87 -5.97
N GLN A 202 -22.26 -11.95 -7.24
CA GLN A 202 -21.55 -12.81 -8.20
C GLN A 202 -20.39 -12.06 -8.88
N ASN A 203 -19.30 -12.78 -9.14
CA ASN A 203 -18.19 -12.34 -9.98
C ASN A 203 -18.52 -12.57 -11.48
N SER A 204 -17.59 -12.33 -12.40
CA SER A 204 -17.78 -12.53 -13.84
C SER A 204 -17.96 -14.00 -14.26
N GLU A 205 -17.66 -14.94 -13.38
CA GLU A 205 -17.86 -16.38 -13.57
C GLU A 205 -19.16 -16.90 -12.91
N ASN A 206 -20.04 -15.99 -12.46
CA ASN A 206 -21.29 -16.26 -11.74
C ASN A 206 -21.08 -16.99 -10.40
N GLN A 207 -19.90 -16.86 -9.80
CA GLN A 207 -19.59 -17.45 -8.49
C GLN A 207 -19.81 -16.41 -7.40
N VAL A 208 -20.43 -16.80 -6.30
CA VAL A 208 -20.47 -16.01 -5.06
C VAL A 208 -19.20 -16.27 -4.23
N PRO A 209 -18.84 -15.39 -3.29
CA PRO A 209 -17.58 -15.51 -2.56
C PRO A 209 -17.33 -16.89 -1.93
N GLU A 210 -18.36 -17.51 -1.36
CA GLU A 210 -18.22 -18.79 -0.65
C GLU A 210 -18.16 -20.02 -1.60
N GLU A 211 -18.41 -19.85 -2.89
CA GLU A 211 -18.32 -20.92 -3.90
C GLU A 211 -16.95 -20.97 -4.59
N ILE A 212 -16.12 -19.95 -4.42
CA ILE A 212 -14.79 -19.89 -5.04
C ILE A 212 -13.90 -21.02 -4.55
N ASP A 213 -13.23 -21.71 -5.49
CA ASP A 213 -12.28 -22.78 -5.22
C ASP A 213 -10.82 -22.27 -5.16
N GLY A 214 -10.57 -21.20 -4.40
CA GLY A 214 -9.32 -20.47 -4.37
C GLY A 214 -8.09 -21.33 -4.01
N VAL A 215 -7.83 -21.52 -2.71
CA VAL A 215 -6.70 -22.34 -2.24
C VAL A 215 -6.93 -23.84 -2.47
N GLY A 216 -8.17 -24.22 -2.82
CA GLY A 216 -8.56 -25.57 -3.22
C GLY A 216 -8.67 -26.62 -2.10
N GLY A 217 -9.26 -27.73 -2.45
CA GLY A 217 -9.31 -28.95 -1.66
C GLY A 217 -9.81 -28.77 -0.21
N ASN A 218 -9.11 -29.43 0.73
CA ASN A 218 -9.48 -29.43 2.14
C ASN A 218 -9.27 -28.07 2.81
N GLU A 219 -8.31 -27.27 2.38
CA GLU A 219 -8.06 -25.94 2.96
C GLU A 219 -9.23 -25.00 2.67
N GLN A 220 -9.75 -25.00 1.44
CA GLN A 220 -10.93 -24.20 1.09
C GLN A 220 -12.17 -24.62 1.91
N LYS A 221 -12.34 -25.95 2.14
CA LYS A 221 -13.42 -26.44 3.01
C LYS A 221 -13.29 -25.93 4.45
N LYS A 222 -12.09 -25.92 5.00
CA LYS A 222 -11.85 -25.38 6.36
C LYS A 222 -12.17 -23.89 6.43
N VAL A 223 -11.77 -23.12 5.41
CA VAL A 223 -12.10 -21.67 5.35
C VAL A 223 -13.62 -21.47 5.33
N ARG A 224 -14.35 -22.18 4.47
CA ARG A 224 -15.82 -22.10 4.43
C ARG A 224 -16.46 -22.51 5.76
N GLN A 225 -16.00 -23.62 6.37
CA GLN A 225 -16.48 -24.07 7.67
C GLN A 225 -16.21 -23.03 8.79
N TYR A 226 -15.01 -22.45 8.78
CA TYR A 226 -14.65 -21.39 9.72
C TYR A 226 -15.60 -20.18 9.58
N VAL A 227 -15.80 -19.69 8.36
CA VAL A 227 -16.70 -18.56 8.10
C VAL A 227 -18.12 -18.88 8.56
N VAL A 228 -18.68 -20.04 8.16
CA VAL A 228 -20.02 -20.46 8.58
C VAL A 228 -20.15 -20.59 10.10
N SER A 229 -19.11 -21.09 10.77
CA SER A 229 -19.11 -21.21 12.24
C SER A 229 -19.17 -19.87 12.97
N ARG A 230 -18.69 -18.80 12.32
CA ARG A 230 -18.59 -17.46 12.92
C ARG A 230 -19.79 -16.57 12.60
N VAL A 231 -20.27 -16.63 11.36
CA VAL A 231 -21.31 -15.71 10.85
C VAL A 231 -22.59 -16.41 10.39
N GLY A 232 -22.68 -17.71 10.54
CA GLY A 232 -23.80 -18.53 10.08
C GLY A 232 -23.72 -18.87 8.57
N PRO A 233 -24.56 -19.81 8.10
CA PRO A 233 -24.67 -20.12 6.70
C PRO A 233 -25.22 -18.94 5.91
N ARG A 234 -24.94 -18.92 4.60
CA ARG A 234 -25.56 -17.98 3.67
C ARG A 234 -27.06 -18.25 3.61
N GLU A 235 -27.88 -17.21 3.68
CA GLU A 235 -29.31 -17.31 3.41
C GLU A 235 -29.49 -17.38 1.90
N GLY A 236 -29.80 -18.56 1.39
CA GLY A 236 -30.02 -18.84 -0.03
C GLY A 236 -31.43 -18.46 -0.51
#